data_f72fa24dc5c44d7752e0693f6aa15bee
#
_entry.id   f72fa24dc5c44d7752e0693f6aa15bee
#
_cell.length_a   1.000
_cell.length_b   1.000
_cell.length_c   1.000
_cell.angle_alpha   90.00
_cell.angle_beta   90.00
_cell.angle_gamma   90.00
#
_symmetry.space_group_name_H-M   'P 1'
#
loop_
_entity.id
_entity.type
_entity.pdbx_description
1 polymer ?
#
loop_
_entity_poly.entity_id
_entity_poly.type
_entity_poly.pdbx_seq_one_letter_code
_entity_poly.pdbx_strand_id
1 'polypeptide(L)'
;MWLLLIMSVVALTYIIERGLALRWRNVVPDQIGEALSQCESPQDLPTLLTLCQQLPSPASRMLSAAIDQFPYPKAENMEALQTRARKEIAQLESGLVVIEVIVGSAPLLGLVGTLHGLITLFGDFGAASLADHTSLAKGISIALNTTLTGLLIAIPSLIAWSYYNKKVETMAIELEALCDELLRIYYPPSSAAKQAEVVPSDAISSAEPEQQSPAPKRRAKRRRDPKQS
;
A
#
# COMPACT_ATOMS: atom_id res chain seq x y z
N MET A 1 23.10 -24.30 3.82
CA MET A 1 23.96 -23.12 4.08
C MET A 1 24.12 -22.22 2.85
N TRP A 2 24.56 -22.73 1.69
CA TRP A 2 24.77 -21.90 0.47
C TRP A 2 23.52 -21.12 0.03
N LEU A 3 22.34 -21.74 0.12
CA LEU A 3 21.08 -21.11 -0.29
C LEU A 3 20.71 -19.93 0.62
N LEU A 4 20.94 -20.04 1.94
CA LEU A 4 20.75 -18.93 2.88
C LEU A 4 21.76 -17.80 2.64
N LEU A 5 23.00 -18.13 2.26
CA LEU A 5 24.00 -17.13 1.91
C LEU A 5 23.58 -16.34 0.66
N ILE A 6 23.13 -17.03 -0.39
CA ILE A 6 22.61 -16.38 -1.59
C ILE A 6 21.42 -15.46 -1.25
N MET A 7 20.47 -15.96 -0.44
CA MET A 7 19.33 -15.14 0.02
C MET A 7 19.76 -13.90 0.80
N SER A 8 20.79 -14.02 1.65
CA SER A 8 21.34 -12.87 2.39
C SER A 8 21.88 -11.80 1.45
N VAL A 9 22.64 -12.20 0.43
CA VAL A 9 23.20 -11.27 -0.57
C VAL A 9 22.06 -10.60 -1.37
N VAL A 10 21.09 -11.39 -1.81
CA VAL A 10 19.91 -10.87 -2.53
C VAL A 10 19.12 -9.89 -1.66
N ALA A 11 18.84 -10.25 -0.40
CA ALA A 11 18.16 -9.38 0.55
C ALA A 11 18.86 -8.03 0.70
N LEU A 12 20.18 -8.08 0.96
CA LEU A 12 20.98 -6.87 1.14
C LEU A 12 20.99 -5.97 -0.11
N THR A 13 21.12 -6.60 -1.28
CA THR A 13 21.11 -5.88 -2.58
C THR A 13 19.78 -5.16 -2.78
N TYR A 14 18.65 -5.83 -2.60
CA TYR A 14 17.33 -5.22 -2.75
C TYR A 14 17.03 -4.17 -1.68
N ILE A 15 17.47 -4.37 -0.43
CA ILE A 15 17.31 -3.36 0.63
C ILE A 15 18.06 -2.07 0.25
N ILE A 16 19.29 -2.17 -0.24
CA ILE A 16 20.08 -1.00 -0.63
C ILE A 16 19.46 -0.34 -1.88
N GLU A 17 19.13 -1.11 -2.89
CA GLU A 17 18.53 -0.61 -4.14
C GLU A 17 17.23 0.14 -3.83
N ARG A 18 16.33 -0.45 -3.04
CA ARG A 18 15.06 0.21 -2.67
C ARG A 18 15.25 1.42 -1.78
N GLY A 19 16.25 1.41 -0.90
CA GLY A 19 16.63 2.58 -0.11
C GLY A 19 17.01 3.79 -0.97
N LEU A 20 17.69 3.54 -2.09
CA LEU A 20 18.08 4.58 -3.05
C LEU A 20 16.92 4.96 -3.98
N ALA A 21 16.16 3.98 -4.48
CA ALA A 21 15.05 4.20 -5.41
C ALA A 21 13.89 4.98 -4.74
N LEU A 22 13.53 4.61 -3.51
CA LEU A 22 12.46 5.25 -2.73
C LEU A 22 12.94 6.52 -2.00
N ARG A 23 13.99 7.17 -2.48
CA ARG A 23 14.37 8.47 -1.95
C ARG A 23 13.34 9.51 -2.39
N TRP A 24 12.86 10.33 -1.46
CA TRP A 24 11.78 11.32 -1.68
C TRP A 24 12.01 12.18 -2.92
N ARG A 25 13.22 12.71 -3.06
CA ARG A 25 13.63 13.54 -4.21
C ARG A 25 13.52 12.86 -5.58
N ASN A 26 13.50 11.53 -5.61
CA ASN A 26 13.40 10.78 -6.87
C ASN A 26 11.93 10.53 -7.28
N VAL A 27 11.00 10.56 -6.31
CA VAL A 27 9.57 10.27 -6.54
C VAL A 27 8.79 11.57 -6.68
N VAL A 28 8.98 12.48 -5.74
CA VAL A 28 8.37 13.82 -5.72
C VAL A 28 9.49 14.86 -5.56
N PRO A 29 10.05 15.38 -6.65
CA PRO A 29 11.03 16.47 -6.58
C PRO A 29 10.39 17.74 -6.01
N ASP A 30 11.06 18.37 -5.03
CA ASP A 30 10.59 19.59 -4.35
C ASP A 30 10.21 20.69 -5.35
N GLN A 31 10.99 20.80 -6.45
CA GLN A 31 10.76 21.78 -7.53
C GLN A 31 9.41 21.63 -8.23
N ILE A 32 8.87 20.41 -8.33
CA ILE A 32 7.57 20.15 -8.98
C ILE A 32 6.44 20.57 -8.02
N GLY A 33 6.56 20.23 -6.73
CA GLY A 33 5.60 20.68 -5.72
C GLY A 33 5.55 22.22 -5.61
N GLU A 34 6.71 22.88 -5.58
CA GLU A 34 6.81 24.34 -5.57
C GLU A 34 6.23 24.96 -6.84
N ALA A 35 6.55 24.43 -8.01
CA ALA A 35 6.01 24.93 -9.28
C ALA A 35 4.49 24.75 -9.36
N LEU A 36 3.95 23.64 -8.86
CA LEU A 36 2.50 23.42 -8.82
C LEU A 36 1.81 24.40 -7.87
N SER A 37 2.38 24.63 -6.67
CA SER A 37 1.84 25.59 -5.69
C SER A 37 1.86 27.05 -6.18
N GLN A 38 2.74 27.39 -7.13
CA GLN A 38 2.82 28.69 -7.77
C GLN A 38 1.89 28.83 -8.98
N CYS A 39 1.30 27.73 -9.47
CA CYS A 39 0.34 27.75 -10.56
C CYS A 39 -1.04 28.20 -10.02
N GLU A 40 -1.41 29.45 -10.30
CA GLU A 40 -2.72 30.00 -9.92
C GLU A 40 -3.75 29.88 -11.06
N SER A 41 -3.30 29.70 -12.28
CA SER A 41 -4.17 29.70 -13.47
C SER A 41 -3.81 28.61 -14.49
N PRO A 42 -4.77 28.20 -15.34
CA PRO A 42 -4.49 27.28 -16.44
C PRO A 42 -3.42 27.74 -17.44
N GLN A 43 -3.09 29.04 -17.44
CA GLN A 43 -2.07 29.63 -18.32
C GLN A 43 -0.64 29.24 -17.91
N ASP A 44 -0.44 28.82 -16.66
CA ASP A 44 0.87 28.43 -16.11
C ASP A 44 1.21 26.97 -16.42
N LEU A 45 0.23 26.16 -16.85
CA LEU A 45 0.38 24.73 -17.14
C LEU A 45 1.47 24.38 -18.17
N PRO A 46 1.69 25.13 -19.27
CA PRO A 46 2.78 24.85 -20.21
C PRO A 46 4.15 24.92 -19.55
N THR A 47 4.34 25.84 -18.59
CA THR A 47 5.59 25.97 -17.83
C THR A 47 5.80 24.77 -16.92
N LEU A 48 4.74 24.35 -16.20
CA LEU A 48 4.76 23.13 -15.38
C LEU A 48 5.08 21.88 -16.22
N LEU A 49 4.46 21.74 -17.40
CA LEU A 49 4.70 20.62 -18.29
C LEU A 49 6.17 20.58 -18.76
N THR A 50 6.76 21.73 -19.09
CA THR A 50 8.17 21.82 -19.46
C THR A 50 9.09 21.39 -18.32
N LEU A 51 8.78 21.77 -17.07
CA LEU A 51 9.51 21.35 -15.90
C LEU A 51 9.37 19.83 -15.66
N CYS A 52 8.18 19.28 -15.82
CA CYS A 52 7.92 17.84 -15.74
C CYS A 52 8.72 17.03 -16.75
N GLN A 53 8.95 17.57 -17.95
CA GLN A 53 9.79 16.93 -18.98
C GLN A 53 11.28 16.97 -18.63
N GLN A 54 11.74 17.99 -17.92
CA GLN A 54 13.14 18.13 -17.50
C GLN A 54 13.49 17.26 -16.29
N LEU A 55 12.52 16.95 -15.43
CA LEU A 55 12.68 16.20 -14.20
C LEU A 55 11.85 14.90 -14.25
N PRO A 56 12.35 13.83 -14.91
CA PRO A 56 11.59 12.58 -15.03
C PRO A 56 11.43 11.90 -13.68
N SER A 57 10.22 11.95 -13.12
CA SER A 57 9.84 11.34 -11.84
C SER A 57 8.44 10.74 -11.94
N PRO A 58 8.00 9.89 -11.00
CA PRO A 58 6.62 9.44 -10.92
C PRO A 58 5.63 10.61 -10.87
N ALA A 59 5.89 11.64 -10.07
CA ALA A 59 5.08 12.85 -10.00
C ALA A 59 4.98 13.55 -11.35
N SER A 60 6.11 13.76 -12.05
CA SER A 60 6.12 14.38 -13.37
C SER A 60 5.28 13.60 -14.38
N ARG A 61 5.40 12.27 -14.40
CA ARG A 61 4.63 11.42 -15.31
C ARG A 61 3.13 11.45 -15.03
N MET A 62 2.74 11.56 -13.75
CA MET A 62 1.33 11.70 -13.38
C MET A 62 0.77 13.06 -13.76
N LEU A 63 1.47 14.13 -13.43
CA LEU A 63 1.04 15.50 -13.77
C LEU A 63 0.97 15.73 -15.28
N SER A 64 1.96 15.26 -16.04
CA SER A 64 1.93 15.33 -17.50
C SER A 64 0.73 14.59 -18.08
N ALA A 65 0.45 13.37 -17.58
CA ALA A 65 -0.70 12.60 -18.02
C ALA A 65 -2.03 13.27 -17.70
N ALA A 66 -2.14 13.96 -16.55
CA ALA A 66 -3.31 14.74 -16.19
C ALA A 66 -3.51 15.94 -17.11
N ILE A 67 -2.44 16.67 -17.43
CA ILE A 67 -2.47 17.83 -18.34
C ILE A 67 -2.88 17.40 -19.75
N ASP A 68 -2.38 16.29 -20.25
CA ASP A 68 -2.71 15.74 -21.58
C ASP A 68 -4.21 15.36 -21.69
N GLN A 69 -4.86 15.06 -20.55
CA GLN A 69 -6.27 14.69 -20.49
C GLN A 69 -7.23 15.91 -20.28
N PHE A 70 -6.73 17.12 -20.11
CA PHE A 70 -7.57 18.30 -19.90
C PHE A 70 -8.58 18.62 -21.02
N PRO A 71 -8.35 18.29 -22.30
CA PRO A 71 -9.38 18.48 -23.33
C PRO A 71 -10.63 17.61 -23.12
N TYR A 72 -10.56 16.58 -22.29
CA TYR A 72 -11.66 15.65 -22.03
C TYR A 72 -12.49 16.06 -20.80
N PRO A 73 -13.72 15.53 -20.64
CA PRO A 73 -14.55 15.80 -19.47
C PRO A 73 -13.84 15.43 -18.15
N LYS A 74 -14.09 16.20 -17.08
CA LYS A 74 -13.48 15.99 -15.77
C LYS A 74 -13.54 14.55 -15.27
N ALA A 75 -14.69 13.86 -15.45
CA ALA A 75 -14.89 12.49 -14.99
C ALA A 75 -13.94 11.51 -15.69
N GLU A 76 -13.76 11.68 -17.01
CA GLU A 76 -12.87 10.85 -17.82
C GLU A 76 -11.39 11.08 -17.46
N ASN A 77 -11.02 12.35 -17.25
CA ASN A 77 -9.67 12.69 -16.79
C ASN A 77 -9.37 12.09 -15.41
N MET A 78 -10.31 12.14 -14.47
CA MET A 78 -10.15 11.52 -13.15
C MET A 78 -9.95 9.99 -13.23
N GLU A 79 -10.70 9.30 -14.08
CA GLU A 79 -10.56 7.86 -14.27
C GLU A 79 -9.21 7.49 -14.88
N ALA A 80 -8.78 8.22 -15.92
CA ALA A 80 -7.48 8.05 -16.54
C ALA A 80 -6.34 8.30 -15.55
N LEU A 81 -6.45 9.34 -14.73
CA LEU A 81 -5.48 9.68 -13.71
C LEU A 81 -5.38 8.62 -12.61
N GLN A 82 -6.51 8.10 -12.12
CA GLN A 82 -6.52 7.01 -11.15
C GLN A 82 -5.83 5.76 -11.70
N THR A 83 -6.09 5.42 -12.96
CA THR A 83 -5.44 4.29 -13.62
C THR A 83 -3.92 4.50 -13.72
N ARG A 84 -3.50 5.72 -14.04
CA ARG A 84 -2.09 6.09 -14.09
C ARG A 84 -1.43 6.03 -12.71
N ALA A 85 -2.09 6.57 -11.69
CA ALA A 85 -1.63 6.55 -10.31
C ALA A 85 -1.37 5.11 -9.83
N ARG A 86 -2.33 4.22 -10.03
CA ARG A 86 -2.17 2.79 -9.70
C ARG A 86 -0.95 2.16 -10.37
N LYS A 87 -0.70 2.50 -11.63
CA LYS A 87 0.48 2.00 -12.37
C LYS A 87 1.79 2.50 -11.77
N GLU A 88 1.89 3.79 -11.45
CA GLU A 88 3.11 4.36 -10.85
C GLU A 88 3.34 3.80 -9.43
N ILE A 89 2.29 3.66 -8.62
CA ILE A 89 2.37 3.05 -7.28
C ILE A 89 2.82 1.59 -7.38
N ALA A 90 2.23 0.79 -8.27
CA ALA A 90 2.63 -0.60 -8.50
C ALA A 90 4.11 -0.73 -8.93
N GLN A 91 4.64 0.25 -9.66
CA GLN A 91 6.07 0.28 -10.00
C GLN A 91 6.94 0.57 -8.76
N LEU A 92 6.50 1.44 -7.86
CA LEU A 92 7.20 1.70 -6.59
C LEU A 92 7.20 0.46 -5.69
N GLU A 93 6.11 -0.29 -5.66
CA GLU A 93 5.95 -1.52 -4.85
C GLU A 93 6.72 -2.71 -5.42
N SER A 94 6.95 -2.78 -6.73
CA SER A 94 7.42 -3.98 -7.43
C SER A 94 8.68 -4.63 -6.84
N GLY A 95 9.61 -3.84 -6.31
CA GLY A 95 10.82 -4.38 -5.68
C GLY A 95 10.65 -4.77 -4.21
N LEU A 96 9.57 -4.35 -3.55
CA LEU A 96 9.27 -4.74 -2.17
C LEU A 96 8.82 -6.19 -2.08
N VAL A 97 8.19 -6.72 -3.13
CA VAL A 97 7.76 -8.12 -3.23
C VAL A 97 8.92 -9.09 -3.03
N VAL A 98 10.11 -8.78 -3.55
CA VAL A 98 11.29 -9.64 -3.38
C VAL A 98 11.72 -9.70 -1.91
N ILE A 99 11.74 -8.55 -1.22
CA ILE A 99 12.09 -8.49 0.20
C ILE A 99 11.03 -9.24 1.02
N GLU A 100 9.75 -9.09 0.70
CA GLU A 100 8.62 -9.79 1.33
C GLU A 100 8.76 -11.31 1.23
N VAL A 101 9.06 -11.82 0.03
CA VAL A 101 9.32 -13.26 -0.19
C VAL A 101 10.49 -13.75 0.66
N ILE A 102 11.56 -12.96 0.79
CA ILE A 102 12.71 -13.32 1.62
C ILE A 102 12.33 -13.37 3.10
N VAL A 103 11.56 -12.39 3.58
CA VAL A 103 11.04 -12.34 4.97
C VAL A 103 10.27 -13.61 5.31
N GLY A 104 9.40 -14.08 4.41
CA GLY A 104 8.62 -15.30 4.62
C GLY A 104 9.43 -16.60 4.44
N SER A 105 10.33 -16.65 3.46
CA SER A 105 11.02 -17.89 3.10
C SER A 105 12.32 -18.15 3.87
N ALA A 106 13.04 -17.13 4.34
CA ALA A 106 14.31 -17.32 5.04
C ALA A 106 14.19 -18.14 6.33
N PRO A 107 13.21 -17.92 7.24
CA PRO A 107 13.03 -18.76 8.42
C PRO A 107 12.63 -20.19 8.07
N LEU A 108 11.79 -20.36 7.02
CA LEU A 108 11.36 -21.70 6.57
C LEU A 108 12.54 -22.50 6.01
N LEU A 109 13.42 -21.86 5.27
CA LEU A 109 14.66 -22.50 4.79
C LEU A 109 15.61 -22.84 5.94
N GLY A 110 15.68 -22.00 6.96
CA GLY A 110 16.38 -22.31 8.20
C GLY A 110 15.83 -23.56 8.88
N LEU A 111 14.50 -23.67 8.99
CA LEU A 111 13.81 -24.85 9.54
C LEU A 111 14.05 -26.11 8.71
N VAL A 112 13.98 -26.03 7.39
CA VAL A 112 14.30 -27.13 6.49
C VAL A 112 15.75 -27.62 6.72
N GLY A 113 16.68 -26.69 6.93
CA GLY A 113 18.06 -27.01 7.24
C GLY A 113 18.21 -27.77 8.55
N THR A 114 17.46 -27.44 9.62
CA THR A 114 17.46 -28.18 10.87
C THR A 114 16.88 -29.58 10.71
N LEU A 115 15.75 -29.71 10.01
CA LEU A 115 15.12 -31.01 9.77
C LEU A 115 16.07 -31.95 8.99
N HIS A 116 16.69 -31.42 7.92
CA HIS A 116 17.67 -32.18 7.14
C HIS A 116 18.88 -32.62 8.01
N GLY A 117 19.41 -31.70 8.82
CA GLY A 117 20.51 -31.99 9.73
C GLY A 117 20.16 -33.07 10.76
N LEU A 118 18.96 -33.06 11.34
CA LEU A 118 18.50 -34.08 12.29
C LEU A 118 18.24 -35.41 11.59
N ILE A 119 17.64 -35.43 10.39
CA ILE A 119 17.43 -36.69 9.63
C ILE A 119 18.78 -37.38 9.34
N THR A 120 19.76 -36.61 8.88
CA THR A 120 21.10 -37.15 8.60
C THR A 120 21.74 -37.69 9.88
N LEU A 121 21.64 -36.94 10.98
CA LEU A 121 22.18 -37.34 12.26
C LEU A 121 21.56 -38.65 12.75
N PHE A 122 20.25 -38.81 12.73
CA PHE A 122 19.57 -40.03 13.15
C PHE A 122 19.79 -41.22 12.19
N GLY A 123 20.00 -40.95 10.90
CA GLY A 123 20.38 -41.97 9.94
C GLY A 123 21.72 -42.59 10.24
N ASP A 124 22.70 -41.77 10.62
CA ASP A 124 24.05 -42.23 10.99
C ASP A 124 24.05 -42.99 12.32
N PHE A 125 23.15 -42.68 13.28
CA PHE A 125 22.99 -43.39 14.53
C PHE A 125 22.49 -44.82 14.36
N GLY A 126 21.72 -45.13 13.32
CA GLY A 126 21.28 -46.50 13.03
C GLY A 126 22.43 -47.43 12.63
N ALA A 127 23.58 -46.89 12.22
CA ALA A 127 24.72 -47.60 11.70
C ALA A 127 25.93 -47.68 12.69
N ALA A 128 25.97 -46.76 13.67
CA ALA A 128 27.12 -46.68 14.60
C ALA A 128 26.72 -47.05 16.04
N SER A 129 27.67 -47.64 16.82
CA SER A 129 27.46 -47.99 18.21
C SER A 129 27.18 -46.72 19.06
N LEU A 130 26.24 -46.82 20.01
CA LEU A 130 25.63 -45.81 20.89
C LEU A 130 26.60 -44.96 21.77
N ALA A 131 27.89 -44.91 21.49
CA ALA A 131 28.89 -44.40 22.42
C ALA A 131 29.36 -42.93 22.18
N ASP A 132 28.96 -42.26 21.10
CA ASP A 132 29.53 -40.93 20.79
C ASP A 132 28.55 -39.78 20.99
N HIS A 133 28.32 -39.42 22.26
CA HIS A 133 27.51 -38.27 22.66
C HIS A 133 28.04 -36.93 22.09
N THR A 134 29.33 -36.85 21.78
CA THR A 134 29.99 -35.64 21.26
C THR A 134 29.57 -35.37 19.82
N SER A 135 29.50 -36.43 18.99
CA SER A 135 29.03 -36.34 17.61
C SER A 135 27.57 -35.93 17.53
N LEU A 136 26.72 -36.44 18.44
CA LEU A 136 25.31 -36.06 18.58
C LEU A 136 25.17 -34.58 18.90
N ALA A 137 25.85 -34.09 19.92
CA ALA A 137 25.81 -32.70 20.33
C ALA A 137 26.26 -31.76 19.21
N LYS A 138 27.31 -32.11 18.48
CA LYS A 138 27.81 -31.33 17.32
C LYS A 138 26.81 -31.27 16.18
N GLY A 139 26.16 -32.39 15.84
CA GLY A 139 25.14 -32.43 14.78
C GLY A 139 23.92 -31.58 15.11
N ILE A 140 23.42 -31.65 16.35
CA ILE A 140 22.32 -30.79 16.82
C ILE A 140 22.73 -29.31 16.77
N SER A 141 23.96 -28.98 17.20
CA SER A 141 24.45 -27.58 17.15
C SER A 141 24.49 -27.04 15.72
N ILE A 142 24.96 -27.83 14.75
CA ILE A 142 24.97 -27.42 13.33
C ILE A 142 23.56 -27.25 12.80
N ALA A 143 22.64 -28.14 13.15
CA ALA A 143 21.24 -28.02 12.77
C ALA A 143 20.62 -26.70 13.30
N LEU A 144 20.72 -26.42 14.59
CA LEU A 144 20.19 -25.21 15.21
C LEU A 144 20.78 -23.92 14.62
N ASN A 145 22.06 -23.96 14.23
CA ASN A 145 22.74 -22.81 13.63
C ASN A 145 22.14 -22.41 12.26
N THR A 146 21.58 -23.36 11.51
CA THR A 146 20.91 -23.04 10.23
C THR A 146 19.60 -22.25 10.44
N THR A 147 18.82 -22.58 11.47
CA THR A 147 17.61 -21.80 11.83
C THR A 147 17.99 -20.41 12.33
N LEU A 148 18.99 -20.31 13.19
CA LEU A 148 19.50 -19.03 13.66
C LEU A 148 19.92 -18.13 12.49
N THR A 149 20.63 -18.68 11.51
CA THR A 149 21.04 -17.96 10.30
C THR A 149 19.82 -17.48 9.49
N GLY A 150 18.79 -18.32 9.31
CA GLY A 150 17.55 -17.96 8.65
C GLY A 150 16.84 -16.77 9.32
N LEU A 151 16.78 -16.78 10.66
CA LEU A 151 16.19 -15.68 11.45
C LEU A 151 17.03 -14.40 11.39
N LEU A 152 18.36 -14.50 11.41
CA LEU A 152 19.25 -13.35 11.25
C LEU A 152 19.12 -12.64 9.90
N ILE A 153 18.69 -13.34 8.85
CA ILE A 153 18.38 -12.77 7.56
C ILE A 153 16.97 -12.17 7.56
N ALA A 154 15.99 -12.88 8.12
CA ALA A 154 14.59 -12.49 8.08
C ALA A 154 14.28 -11.20 8.88
N ILE A 155 14.86 -11.05 10.07
CA ILE A 155 14.55 -9.92 10.97
C ILE A 155 14.94 -8.57 10.35
N PRO A 156 16.17 -8.35 9.85
CA PRO A 156 16.51 -7.10 9.19
C PRO A 156 15.70 -6.86 7.92
N SER A 157 15.42 -7.93 7.15
CA SER A 157 14.60 -7.85 5.94
C SER A 157 13.16 -7.43 6.25
N LEU A 158 12.57 -7.93 7.35
CA LEU A 158 11.25 -7.55 7.81
C LEU A 158 11.17 -6.06 8.20
N ILE A 159 12.17 -5.58 8.93
CA ILE A 159 12.24 -4.17 9.33
C ILE A 159 12.36 -3.27 8.10
N ALA A 160 13.22 -3.64 7.14
CA ALA A 160 13.39 -2.89 5.90
C ALA A 160 12.11 -2.90 5.06
N TRP A 161 11.46 -4.07 4.89
CA TRP A 161 10.20 -4.21 4.16
C TRP A 161 9.09 -3.34 4.77
N SER A 162 8.89 -3.41 6.08
CA SER A 162 7.88 -2.62 6.79
C SER A 162 8.12 -1.10 6.63
N TYR A 163 9.37 -0.66 6.74
CA TYR A 163 9.74 0.74 6.55
C TYR A 163 9.47 1.22 5.11
N TYR A 164 9.90 0.45 4.11
CA TYR A 164 9.71 0.84 2.72
C TYR A 164 8.25 0.77 2.28
N ASN A 165 7.48 -0.20 2.76
CA ASN A 165 6.05 -0.28 2.51
C ASN A 165 5.33 0.97 3.00
N LYS A 166 5.62 1.38 4.25
CA LYS A 166 5.05 2.63 4.80
C LYS A 166 5.48 3.87 4.02
N LYS A 167 6.70 3.88 3.53
CA LYS A 167 7.22 4.97 2.72
C LYS A 167 6.53 5.08 1.36
N VAL A 168 6.27 3.95 0.69
CA VAL A 168 5.51 3.92 -0.57
C VAL A 168 4.09 4.41 -0.36
N GLU A 169 3.43 3.96 0.70
CA GLU A 169 2.08 4.43 1.07
C GLU A 169 2.04 5.96 1.25
N THR A 170 3.01 6.53 1.97
CA THR A 170 3.10 7.99 2.14
C THR A 170 3.34 8.71 0.82
N MET A 171 4.20 8.17 -0.05
CA MET A 171 4.45 8.74 -1.38
C MET A 171 3.24 8.66 -2.29
N ALA A 172 2.43 7.59 -2.18
CA ALA A 172 1.19 7.43 -2.93
C ALA A 172 0.18 8.54 -2.57
N ILE A 173 0.00 8.80 -1.28
CA ILE A 173 -0.87 9.88 -0.78
C ILE A 173 -0.41 11.24 -1.30
N GLU A 174 0.89 11.50 -1.29
CA GLU A 174 1.44 12.76 -1.80
C GLU A 174 1.23 12.93 -3.32
N LEU A 175 1.43 11.85 -4.09
CA LEU A 175 1.17 11.85 -5.52
C LEU A 175 -0.30 12.13 -5.83
N GLU A 176 -1.23 11.55 -5.06
CA GLU A 176 -2.67 11.82 -5.18
C GLU A 176 -2.99 13.28 -4.83
N ALA A 177 -2.39 13.83 -3.76
CA ALA A 177 -2.59 15.22 -3.36
C ALA A 177 -2.15 16.21 -4.44
N LEU A 178 -0.98 15.98 -5.07
CA LEU A 178 -0.50 16.80 -6.18
C LEU A 178 -1.45 16.77 -7.39
N CYS A 179 -2.02 15.60 -7.67
CA CYS A 179 -2.98 15.46 -8.76
C CYS A 179 -4.31 16.17 -8.46
N ASP A 180 -4.79 16.08 -7.24
CA ASP A 180 -5.99 16.77 -6.80
C ASP A 180 -5.81 18.32 -6.84
N GLU A 181 -4.64 18.80 -6.44
CA GLU A 181 -4.30 20.22 -6.54
C GLU A 181 -4.30 20.71 -7.99
N LEU A 182 -3.67 19.95 -8.91
CA LEU A 182 -3.69 20.25 -10.33
C LEU A 182 -5.12 20.27 -10.91
N LEU A 183 -5.95 19.29 -10.55
CA LEU A 183 -7.35 19.24 -10.99
C LEU A 183 -8.19 20.40 -10.45
N ARG A 184 -7.89 20.90 -9.26
CA ARG A 184 -8.56 22.08 -8.69
C ARG A 184 -8.21 23.37 -9.43
N ILE A 185 -6.97 23.50 -9.92
CA ILE A 185 -6.54 24.65 -10.71
C ILE A 185 -7.29 24.69 -12.06
N TYR A 186 -7.37 23.53 -12.73
CA TYR A 186 -8.01 23.46 -14.05
C TYR A 186 -9.55 23.39 -14.00
N TYR A 187 -10.11 22.67 -13.02
CA TYR A 187 -11.55 22.54 -12.81
C TYR A 187 -11.98 23.23 -11.50
N PRO A 188 -11.97 24.56 -11.42
CA PRO A 188 -12.33 25.25 -10.19
C PRO A 188 -13.76 24.87 -9.79
N PRO A 189 -14.05 24.67 -8.50
CA PRO A 189 -15.40 24.38 -8.03
C PRO A 189 -16.31 25.53 -8.43
N SER A 190 -17.39 25.20 -9.14
CA SER A 190 -18.41 26.17 -9.51
C SER A 190 -18.90 26.92 -8.26
N SER A 191 -19.08 28.23 -8.35
CA SER A 191 -19.56 29.08 -7.23
C SER A 191 -20.88 28.58 -6.62
N ALA A 192 -21.68 27.84 -7.38
CA ALA A 192 -22.90 27.18 -6.91
C ALA A 192 -22.64 26.05 -5.89
N ALA A 193 -21.52 25.33 -6.00
CA ALA A 193 -21.14 24.30 -5.03
C ALA A 193 -20.65 24.91 -3.71
N LYS A 194 -19.99 26.08 -3.75
CA LYS A 194 -19.58 26.82 -2.55
C LYS A 194 -20.76 27.37 -1.74
N GLN A 195 -21.90 27.67 -2.40
CA GLN A 195 -23.10 28.12 -1.72
C GLN A 195 -23.93 26.98 -1.10
N ALA A 196 -23.79 25.75 -1.60
CA ALA A 196 -24.46 24.58 -1.04
C ALA A 196 -23.80 24.07 0.27
N GLU A 197 -22.50 24.36 0.48
CA GLU A 197 -21.76 23.95 1.69
C GLU A 197 -21.94 24.97 2.85
N VAL A 198 -22.44 26.15 2.57
CA VAL A 198 -22.81 27.17 3.57
C VAL A 198 -24.33 27.13 3.77
N VAL A 199 -24.90 26.00 4.16
CA VAL A 199 -26.20 25.95 4.82
C VAL A 199 -25.90 26.15 6.32
N PRO A 200 -26.32 27.29 6.91
CA PRO A 200 -26.11 27.51 8.33
C PRO A 200 -26.86 26.43 9.12
N SER A 201 -26.18 25.85 10.09
CA SER A 201 -26.73 24.88 11.08
C SER A 201 -27.96 25.40 11.84
N ASP A 202 -28.34 26.64 11.65
CA ASP A 202 -29.43 27.29 12.38
C ASP A 202 -30.82 27.05 11.77
N ALA A 203 -30.92 26.39 10.60
CA ALA A 203 -32.22 26.09 9.98
C ALA A 203 -32.90 24.80 10.53
N ILE A 204 -32.22 24.03 11.37
CA ILE A 204 -32.77 22.77 11.93
C ILE A 204 -33.47 22.99 13.29
N SER A 205 -33.33 24.19 13.90
CA SER A 205 -33.88 24.48 15.24
C SER A 205 -35.30 25.03 15.25
N SER A 206 -35.96 25.24 14.10
CA SER A 206 -37.30 25.82 14.07
C SER A 206 -38.43 24.94 13.51
N ALA A 207 -38.19 23.62 13.37
CA ALA A 207 -39.29 22.68 13.10
C ALA A 207 -39.83 22.15 14.40
N GLU A 208 -40.74 22.90 15.00
CA GLU A 208 -41.63 22.50 16.11
C GLU A 208 -42.48 21.31 15.65
N PRO A 209 -42.66 20.25 16.46
CA PRO A 209 -43.44 19.08 16.04
C PRO A 209 -44.93 19.40 16.09
N GLU A 210 -45.54 19.51 14.94
CA GLU A 210 -46.98 19.64 14.76
C GLU A 210 -47.69 18.38 15.33
N GLN A 211 -48.59 18.63 16.27
CA GLN A 211 -49.36 17.64 17.05
C GLN A 211 -50.14 16.72 16.10
N GLN A 212 -49.87 15.44 16.18
CA GLN A 212 -50.65 14.39 15.55
C GLN A 212 -52.04 14.31 16.19
N SER A 213 -53.07 14.64 15.43
CA SER A 213 -54.48 14.37 15.70
C SER A 213 -54.76 12.86 15.71
N PRO A 214 -55.57 12.32 16.66
CA PRO A 214 -55.75 10.86 16.80
C PRO A 214 -56.65 10.28 15.70
N ALA A 215 -56.15 9.24 15.02
CA ALA A 215 -56.86 8.49 13.99
C ALA A 215 -58.06 7.70 14.57
N PRO A 216 -59.18 7.54 13.82
CA PRO A 216 -60.40 6.87 14.31
C PRO A 216 -60.23 5.35 14.40
N LYS A 217 -60.73 4.79 15.51
CA LYS A 217 -60.75 3.36 15.83
C LYS A 217 -61.52 2.54 14.78
N ARG A 218 -60.84 1.72 14.01
CA ARG A 218 -61.43 0.73 13.12
C ARG A 218 -61.94 -0.47 13.94
N ARG A 219 -63.25 -0.66 13.90
CA ARG A 219 -64.07 -1.69 14.50
C ARG A 219 -63.65 -3.09 14.02
N ALA A 220 -63.32 -3.98 14.97
CA ALA A 220 -63.01 -5.37 14.72
C ALA A 220 -64.21 -6.12 14.10
N LYS A 221 -64.02 -6.72 12.94
CA LYS A 221 -64.98 -7.64 12.30
C LYS A 221 -64.52 -9.06 12.57
N ARG A 222 -65.19 -9.70 13.51
CA ARG A 222 -65.13 -11.10 13.90
C ARG A 222 -65.39 -11.98 12.66
N ARG A 223 -64.47 -12.81 12.25
CA ARG A 223 -64.71 -13.87 11.27
C ARG A 223 -64.48 -15.23 11.93
N ARG A 224 -65.55 -16.00 11.87
CA ARG A 224 -65.74 -17.35 12.38
C ARG A 224 -64.84 -18.32 11.57
N ASP A 225 -64.29 -19.29 12.29
CA ASP A 225 -63.84 -20.54 11.70
C ASP A 225 -65.00 -21.33 11.12
N PRO A 226 -64.74 -22.18 10.10
CA PRO A 226 -65.16 -23.56 10.23
C PRO A 226 -64.07 -24.56 9.84
N LYS A 227 -63.92 -25.52 10.67
CA LYS A 227 -63.56 -26.91 10.67
C LYS A 227 -63.54 -27.66 9.31
N GLN A 228 -62.62 -28.66 9.28
CA GLN A 228 -62.69 -30.01 8.66
C GLN A 228 -62.41 -30.08 7.16
N SER A 229 -61.41 -30.78 6.71
CA SER A 229 -61.17 -32.25 6.64
C SER A 229 -59.71 -32.51 6.36
#